data_8b918a7452eb60a860e651139336650d
#
_entry.id   8b918a7452eb60a860e651139336650d
#
_cell.length_a   1.000
_cell.length_b   1.000
_cell.length_c   1.000
_cell.angle_alpha   90.00
_cell.angle_beta   90.00
_cell.angle_gamma   90.00
#
_symmetry.space_group_name_H-M   'P 1'
#
loop_
_entity.id
_entity.type
_entity.pdbx_description
1 polymer ?
#
loop_
_entity_poly.entity_id
_entity_poly.type
_entity_poly.pdbx_seq_one_letter_code
_entity_poly.pdbx_strand_id
1 'polypeptide(L)'
;MENIFSVKDKVIIVTGATGILGHSFINALAEKGAIVGVLGRNEKVAEQRVKDIIQNGGKAIALIADVTHEEQLAAAKELALNEFGKIDGLVNAAGGNMPEAVIAPDKDIFQLDITALKQVMNLNLFGTILPTQIFGQTIASQGKGSIVNISSMASQRVITKVLGYSMAKSAIDCYTKWFAVELGKRYGDSIRMNAIAPGLFLTDQNRTLLTNGNGTMTERGNLVIKNTPFNRFGQPEELIGALVWLLSDASQFVTGTVVNVDGGFSIFSGV
;
A
#
# COMPACT_ATOMS: atom_id res chain seq x y z
N MET A 1 3.86 24.34 20.25
CA MET A 1 3.91 22.87 20.24
C MET A 1 4.22 22.42 18.83
N GLU A 2 5.20 21.56 18.67
CA GLU A 2 5.53 20.98 17.36
C GLU A 2 4.36 20.14 16.87
N ASN A 3 4.05 20.18 15.58
CA ASN A 3 2.94 19.41 15.02
C ASN A 3 3.32 17.93 14.95
N ILE A 4 2.84 17.14 15.90
CA ILE A 4 3.13 15.69 16.00
C ILE A 4 2.69 14.88 14.77
N PHE A 5 1.78 15.41 13.93
CA PHE A 5 1.37 14.82 12.65
C PHE A 5 2.25 15.25 11.47
N SER A 6 3.35 15.98 11.73
CA SER A 6 4.23 16.43 10.66
C SER A 6 4.99 15.27 10.04
N VAL A 7 5.00 15.25 8.70
CA VAL A 7 5.89 14.42 7.87
C VAL A 7 6.88 15.27 7.10
N LYS A 8 6.96 16.56 7.42
CA LYS A 8 7.84 17.52 6.77
C LYS A 8 9.30 17.06 6.83
N ASP A 9 10.00 17.19 5.72
CA ASP A 9 11.42 16.82 5.52
C ASP A 9 11.73 15.32 5.78
N LYS A 10 10.72 14.46 6.00
CA LYS A 10 10.91 13.01 6.01
C LYS A 10 11.06 12.49 4.57
N VAL A 11 12.04 11.63 4.34
CA VAL A 11 12.23 10.91 3.07
C VAL A 11 11.40 9.63 3.13
N ILE A 12 10.37 9.54 2.30
CA ILE A 12 9.40 8.45 2.32
C ILE A 12 9.37 7.78 0.95
N ILE A 13 9.74 6.50 0.92
CA ILE A 13 9.67 5.69 -0.30
C ILE A 13 8.27 5.08 -0.41
N VAL A 14 7.61 5.23 -1.56
CA VAL A 14 6.29 4.66 -1.83
C VAL A 14 6.41 3.69 -2.99
N THR A 15 6.25 2.39 -2.73
CA THR A 15 6.17 1.39 -3.79
C THR A 15 4.79 1.39 -4.43
N GLY A 16 4.69 0.98 -5.70
CA GLY A 16 3.41 1.07 -6.43
C GLY A 16 2.93 2.50 -6.64
N ALA A 17 3.83 3.48 -6.52
CA ALA A 17 3.54 4.90 -6.67
C ALA A 17 2.99 5.28 -8.06
N THR A 18 3.13 4.42 -9.06
CA THR A 18 2.54 4.60 -10.39
C THR A 18 1.09 4.15 -10.51
N GLY A 19 0.50 3.51 -9.49
CA GLY A 19 -0.92 3.15 -9.41
C GLY A 19 -1.81 4.29 -8.86
N ILE A 20 -3.13 4.07 -8.80
CA ILE A 20 -4.11 5.09 -8.36
C ILE A 20 -3.89 5.47 -6.89
N LEU A 21 -3.88 4.49 -5.96
CA LEU A 21 -3.69 4.78 -4.54
C LEU A 21 -2.31 5.36 -4.27
N GLY A 22 -1.27 4.78 -4.92
CA GLY A 22 0.09 5.29 -4.80
C GLY A 22 0.23 6.74 -5.27
N HIS A 23 -0.50 7.13 -6.33
CA HIS A 23 -0.54 8.53 -6.80
C HIS A 23 -1.11 9.48 -5.74
N SER A 24 -2.24 9.12 -5.14
CA SER A 24 -2.82 9.92 -4.05
C SER A 24 -1.86 10.03 -2.85
N PHE A 25 -1.18 8.92 -2.50
CA PHE A 25 -0.22 8.91 -1.39
C PHE A 25 0.98 9.85 -1.64
N ILE A 26 1.61 9.76 -2.82
CA ILE A 26 2.79 10.60 -3.11
C ILE A 26 2.45 12.08 -3.15
N ASN A 27 1.31 12.46 -3.74
CA ASN A 27 0.89 13.86 -3.80
C ASN A 27 0.61 14.41 -2.41
N ALA A 28 -0.20 13.72 -1.62
CA ALA A 28 -0.56 14.16 -0.28
C ALA A 28 0.66 14.24 0.67
N LEU A 29 1.63 13.31 0.54
CA LEU A 29 2.87 13.36 1.32
C LEU A 29 3.73 14.55 0.90
N ALA A 30 3.87 14.80 -0.41
CA ALA A 30 4.63 15.93 -0.94
C ALA A 30 4.00 17.28 -0.53
N GLU A 31 2.67 17.42 -0.62
CA GLU A 31 1.93 18.61 -0.15
C GLU A 31 2.14 18.90 1.34
N LYS A 32 2.38 17.86 2.14
CA LYS A 32 2.69 17.96 3.57
C LYS A 32 4.19 18.15 3.85
N GLY A 33 4.98 18.39 2.79
CA GLY A 33 6.41 18.72 2.87
C GLY A 33 7.33 17.51 3.01
N ALA A 34 6.86 16.29 2.81
CA ALA A 34 7.73 15.11 2.72
C ALA A 34 8.53 15.13 1.39
N ILE A 35 9.68 14.47 1.41
CA ILE A 35 10.48 14.17 0.22
C ILE A 35 10.07 12.77 -0.23
N VAL A 36 9.61 12.60 -1.46
CA VAL A 36 8.95 11.37 -1.89
C VAL A 36 9.78 10.59 -2.90
N GLY A 37 10.09 9.35 -2.59
CA GLY A 37 10.60 8.36 -3.55
C GLY A 37 9.43 7.70 -4.29
N VAL A 38 9.26 8.04 -5.56
CA VAL A 38 8.20 7.51 -6.44
C VAL A 38 8.68 6.20 -7.05
N LEU A 39 8.41 5.07 -6.38
CA LEU A 39 8.90 3.76 -6.81
C LEU A 39 7.86 3.00 -7.63
N GLY A 40 8.24 2.60 -8.84
CA GLY A 40 7.41 1.80 -9.74
C GLY A 40 8.14 1.35 -10.99
N ARG A 41 7.52 0.44 -11.75
CA ARG A 41 8.09 -0.15 -12.96
C ARG A 41 7.98 0.74 -14.20
N ASN A 42 6.96 1.59 -14.24
CA ASN A 42 6.71 2.45 -15.38
C ASN A 42 7.46 3.77 -15.22
N GLU A 43 8.63 3.84 -15.86
CA GLU A 43 9.54 4.99 -15.83
C GLU A 43 8.83 6.29 -16.25
N LYS A 44 8.15 6.28 -17.40
CA LYS A 44 7.47 7.47 -17.92
C LYS A 44 6.43 8.04 -16.94
N VAL A 45 5.66 7.14 -16.31
CA VAL A 45 4.66 7.55 -15.31
C VAL A 45 5.33 8.05 -14.03
N ALA A 46 6.38 7.37 -13.56
CA ALA A 46 7.11 7.79 -12.37
C ALA A 46 7.76 9.18 -12.56
N GLU A 47 8.45 9.39 -13.68
CA GLU A 47 9.05 10.69 -14.02
C GLU A 47 8.01 11.79 -14.15
N GLN A 48 6.86 11.53 -14.80
CA GLN A 48 5.81 12.53 -14.90
C GLN A 48 5.29 12.93 -13.53
N ARG A 49 5.05 11.97 -12.64
CA ARG A 49 4.60 12.26 -11.26
C ARG A 49 5.62 13.06 -10.45
N VAL A 50 6.90 12.76 -10.63
CA VAL A 50 7.98 13.56 -10.02
C VAL A 50 7.96 14.99 -10.54
N LYS A 51 7.82 15.19 -11.86
CA LYS A 51 7.68 16.52 -12.46
C LYS A 51 6.50 17.29 -11.90
N ASP A 52 5.33 16.64 -11.79
CA ASP A 52 4.11 17.25 -11.25
C ASP A 52 4.31 17.66 -9.77
N ILE A 53 4.94 16.83 -8.95
CA ILE A 53 5.26 17.15 -7.55
C ILE A 53 6.21 18.35 -7.47
N ILE A 54 7.27 18.37 -8.28
CA ILE A 54 8.26 19.46 -8.28
C ILE A 54 7.63 20.77 -8.77
N GLN A 55 6.79 20.74 -9.80
CA GLN A 55 6.06 21.92 -10.31
C GLN A 55 5.13 22.52 -9.24
N ASN A 56 4.59 21.67 -8.35
CA ASN A 56 3.77 22.10 -7.22
C ASN A 56 4.60 22.49 -5.97
N GLY A 57 5.93 22.62 -6.10
CA GLY A 57 6.82 23.05 -5.02
C GLY A 57 7.24 21.95 -4.04
N GLY A 58 6.89 20.69 -4.30
CA GLY A 58 7.34 19.54 -3.52
C GLY A 58 8.72 19.02 -3.92
N LYS A 59 9.19 17.98 -3.23
CA LYS A 59 10.45 17.28 -3.52
C LYS A 59 10.19 15.81 -3.78
N ALA A 60 10.70 15.28 -4.89
CA ALA A 60 10.54 13.87 -5.24
C ALA A 60 11.66 13.37 -6.13
N ILE A 61 11.85 12.06 -6.17
CA ILE A 61 12.75 11.35 -7.08
C ILE A 61 12.04 10.13 -7.67
N ALA A 62 12.28 9.84 -8.95
CA ALA A 62 11.80 8.60 -9.59
C ALA A 62 12.75 7.43 -9.26
N LEU A 63 12.19 6.35 -8.78
CA LEU A 63 12.89 5.12 -8.44
C LEU A 63 12.30 3.98 -9.28
N ILE A 64 13.04 3.58 -10.31
CA ILE A 64 12.55 2.60 -11.28
C ILE A 64 12.95 1.20 -10.83
N ALA A 65 11.97 0.45 -10.30
CA ALA A 65 12.20 -0.91 -9.81
C ALA A 65 10.92 -1.74 -9.85
N ASP A 66 11.07 -3.04 -10.10
CA ASP A 66 10.07 -4.06 -9.77
C ASP A 66 10.28 -4.51 -8.32
N VAL A 67 9.22 -4.50 -7.52
CA VAL A 67 9.26 -4.86 -6.10
C VAL A 67 9.63 -6.33 -5.85
N THR A 68 9.64 -7.15 -6.89
CA THR A 68 10.02 -8.56 -6.84
C THR A 68 11.48 -8.81 -7.28
N HIS A 69 12.25 -7.74 -7.57
CA HIS A 69 13.63 -7.82 -8.04
C HIS A 69 14.59 -7.11 -7.08
N GLU A 70 15.39 -7.90 -6.36
CA GLU A 70 16.29 -7.42 -5.31
C GLU A 70 17.31 -6.40 -5.82
N GLU A 71 17.96 -6.68 -6.94
CA GLU A 71 18.99 -5.81 -7.50
C GLU A 71 18.44 -4.42 -7.90
N GLN A 72 17.21 -4.38 -8.47
CA GLN A 72 16.58 -3.13 -8.84
C GLN A 72 16.19 -2.31 -7.59
N LEU A 73 15.72 -2.96 -6.54
CA LEU A 73 15.39 -2.30 -5.27
C LEU A 73 16.65 -1.80 -4.56
N ALA A 74 17.75 -2.56 -4.62
CA ALA A 74 19.04 -2.13 -4.07
C ALA A 74 19.57 -0.88 -4.79
N ALA A 75 19.51 -0.86 -6.12
CA ALA A 75 19.89 0.31 -6.91
C ALA A 75 19.01 1.53 -6.61
N ALA A 76 17.70 1.32 -6.48
CA ALA A 76 16.75 2.38 -6.10
C ALA A 76 17.04 2.94 -4.70
N LYS A 77 17.42 2.07 -3.74
CA LYS A 77 17.83 2.48 -2.40
C LYS A 77 19.09 3.36 -2.44
N GLU A 78 20.13 2.92 -3.15
CA GLU A 78 21.36 3.70 -3.28
C GLU A 78 21.11 5.05 -3.95
N LEU A 79 20.27 5.11 -4.97
CA LEU A 79 19.89 6.37 -5.61
C LEU A 79 19.21 7.32 -4.61
N ALA A 80 18.26 6.84 -3.82
CA ALA A 80 17.59 7.65 -2.82
C ALA A 80 18.55 8.14 -1.71
N LEU A 81 19.50 7.30 -1.27
CA LEU A 81 20.49 7.65 -0.26
C LEU A 81 21.51 8.65 -0.79
N ASN A 82 21.96 8.53 -2.03
CA ASN A 82 22.88 9.47 -2.66
C ASN A 82 22.25 10.86 -2.80
N GLU A 83 20.95 10.94 -3.10
CA GLU A 83 20.24 12.19 -3.28
C GLU A 83 19.86 12.86 -1.95
N PHE A 84 19.39 12.08 -0.96
CA PHE A 84 18.78 12.64 0.26
C PHE A 84 19.49 12.26 1.56
N GLY A 85 20.45 11.35 1.51
CA GLY A 85 21.27 10.93 2.67
C GLY A 85 20.56 10.08 3.71
N LYS A 86 19.23 9.87 3.58
CA LYS A 86 18.42 9.12 4.57
C LYS A 86 17.15 8.55 3.95
N ILE A 87 16.51 7.63 4.70
CA ILE A 87 15.16 7.11 4.42
C ILE A 87 14.42 7.02 5.76
N ASP A 88 13.39 7.83 5.96
CA ASP A 88 12.63 7.89 7.21
C ASP A 88 11.37 7.01 7.19
N GLY A 89 10.88 6.65 6.01
CA GLY A 89 9.67 5.86 5.88
C GLY A 89 9.58 5.03 4.60
N LEU A 90 8.84 3.92 4.71
CA LEU A 90 8.51 3.05 3.57
C LEU A 90 7.00 2.80 3.55
N VAL A 91 6.38 3.01 2.40
CA VAL A 91 4.98 2.64 2.15
C VAL A 91 4.95 1.53 1.10
N ASN A 92 4.62 0.32 1.51
CA ASN A 92 4.46 -0.82 0.63
C ASN A 92 3.04 -0.82 0.04
N ALA A 93 2.87 -0.12 -1.10
CA ALA A 93 1.59 0.00 -1.79
C ALA A 93 1.56 -0.71 -3.16
N ALA A 94 2.66 -1.35 -3.56
CA ALA A 94 2.65 -2.23 -4.73
C ALA A 94 1.79 -3.47 -4.46
N GLY A 95 0.96 -3.83 -5.42
CA GLY A 95 0.10 -5.00 -5.31
C GLY A 95 -1.05 -4.96 -6.32
N GLY A 96 -1.81 -6.04 -6.34
CA GLY A 96 -2.96 -6.16 -7.22
C GLY A 96 -3.37 -7.60 -7.47
N ASN A 97 -4.40 -7.78 -8.28
CA ASN A 97 -4.84 -9.08 -8.75
C ASN A 97 -4.58 -9.22 -10.26
N MET A 98 -4.68 -10.42 -10.79
CA MET A 98 -4.54 -10.74 -12.20
C MET A 98 -5.82 -11.38 -12.70
N PRO A 99 -6.25 -11.11 -13.95
CA PRO A 99 -7.45 -11.72 -14.53
C PRO A 99 -7.42 -13.24 -14.47
N GLU A 100 -6.26 -13.86 -14.71
CA GLU A 100 -6.06 -15.31 -14.73
C GLU A 100 -6.24 -15.95 -13.34
N ALA A 101 -6.00 -15.17 -12.26
CA ALA A 101 -6.19 -15.59 -10.88
C ALA A 101 -7.64 -15.35 -10.36
N VAL A 102 -8.53 -14.81 -11.21
CA VAL A 102 -9.95 -14.64 -10.88
C VAL A 102 -10.70 -15.93 -11.15
N ILE A 103 -11.42 -16.42 -10.14
CA ILE A 103 -12.28 -17.59 -10.26
C ILE A 103 -13.63 -17.13 -10.87
N ALA A 104 -13.82 -17.39 -12.16
CA ALA A 104 -15.06 -17.07 -12.84
C ALA A 104 -16.20 -17.99 -12.36
N PRO A 105 -17.48 -17.53 -12.36
CA PRO A 105 -18.59 -18.33 -11.85
C PRO A 105 -18.86 -19.64 -12.61
N ASP A 106 -18.42 -19.73 -13.86
CA ASP A 106 -18.54 -20.86 -14.76
C ASP A 106 -17.35 -21.83 -14.69
N LYS A 107 -16.31 -21.47 -13.94
CA LYS A 107 -15.16 -22.36 -13.72
C LYS A 107 -15.37 -23.26 -12.48
N ASP A 108 -14.99 -24.51 -12.63
CA ASP A 108 -14.87 -25.41 -11.49
C ASP A 108 -13.84 -24.89 -10.49
N ILE A 109 -14.24 -24.80 -9.23
CA ILE A 109 -13.40 -24.29 -8.14
C ILE A 109 -12.12 -25.12 -7.94
N PHE A 110 -12.12 -26.39 -8.33
CA PHE A 110 -10.95 -27.26 -8.25
C PHE A 110 -9.98 -27.11 -9.43
N GLN A 111 -10.32 -26.28 -10.41
CA GLN A 111 -9.48 -25.95 -11.58
C GLN A 111 -8.80 -24.58 -11.43
N LEU A 112 -8.24 -24.32 -10.24
CA LEU A 112 -7.50 -23.08 -9.98
C LEU A 112 -6.22 -23.01 -10.81
N ASP A 113 -5.95 -21.89 -11.43
CA ASP A 113 -4.64 -21.62 -12.03
C ASP A 113 -3.61 -21.34 -10.92
N ILE A 114 -2.86 -22.38 -10.55
CA ILE A 114 -1.83 -22.31 -9.52
C ILE A 114 -0.69 -21.37 -9.92
N THR A 115 -0.39 -21.23 -11.21
CA THR A 115 0.66 -20.32 -11.70
C THR A 115 0.24 -18.87 -11.49
N ALA A 116 -0.98 -18.50 -11.90
CA ALA A 116 -1.53 -17.18 -11.66
C ALA A 116 -1.66 -16.86 -10.16
N LEU A 117 -2.08 -17.84 -9.35
CA LEU A 117 -2.14 -17.70 -7.89
C LEU A 117 -0.75 -17.39 -7.29
N LYS A 118 0.29 -18.13 -7.71
CA LYS A 118 1.68 -17.88 -7.27
C LYS A 118 2.17 -16.50 -7.69
N GLN A 119 1.83 -16.03 -8.89
CA GLN A 119 2.19 -14.68 -9.35
C GLN A 119 1.54 -13.59 -8.53
N VAL A 120 0.25 -13.74 -8.17
CA VAL A 120 -0.45 -12.80 -7.28
C VAL A 120 0.17 -12.79 -5.89
N MET A 121 0.51 -13.97 -5.34
CA MET A 121 1.22 -14.08 -4.06
C MET A 121 2.60 -13.42 -4.14
N ASN A 122 3.36 -13.65 -5.21
CA ASN A 122 4.67 -13.05 -5.41
C ASN A 122 4.60 -11.52 -5.43
N LEU A 123 3.70 -10.97 -6.23
CA LEU A 123 3.55 -9.51 -6.33
C LEU A 123 3.12 -8.87 -5.00
N ASN A 124 2.12 -9.44 -4.32
CA ASN A 124 1.55 -8.79 -3.14
C ASN A 124 2.35 -9.07 -1.87
N LEU A 125 2.70 -10.33 -1.59
CA LEU A 125 3.39 -10.71 -0.36
C LEU A 125 4.88 -10.45 -0.47
N PHE A 126 5.56 -11.07 -1.44
CA PHE A 126 7.01 -10.90 -1.58
C PHE A 126 7.39 -9.51 -2.07
N GLY A 127 6.52 -8.87 -2.89
CA GLY A 127 6.64 -7.45 -3.24
C GLY A 127 6.40 -6.46 -2.08
N THR A 128 5.99 -6.95 -0.90
CA THR A 128 5.98 -6.21 0.37
C THR A 128 7.18 -6.56 1.24
N ILE A 129 7.53 -7.85 1.33
CA ILE A 129 8.64 -8.33 2.17
C ILE A 129 9.99 -7.84 1.65
N LEU A 130 10.24 -7.97 0.36
CA LEU A 130 11.54 -7.63 -0.23
C LEU A 130 11.91 -6.14 -0.12
N PRO A 131 11.03 -5.18 -0.47
CA PRO A 131 11.30 -3.76 -0.20
C PRO A 131 11.49 -3.47 1.29
N THR A 132 10.73 -4.15 2.16
CA THR A 132 10.91 -4.01 3.62
C THR A 132 12.30 -4.46 4.06
N GLN A 133 12.85 -5.55 3.53
CA GLN A 133 14.21 -5.98 3.85
C GLN A 133 15.25 -4.95 3.39
N ILE A 134 15.12 -4.45 2.16
CA ILE A 134 16.13 -3.58 1.55
C ILE A 134 16.11 -2.17 2.13
N PHE A 135 14.94 -1.52 2.18
CA PHE A 135 14.81 -0.16 2.72
C PHE A 135 14.73 -0.16 4.24
N GLY A 136 14.08 -1.17 4.84
CA GLY A 136 13.94 -1.30 6.29
C GLY A 136 15.28 -1.49 7.00
N GLN A 137 16.26 -2.17 6.37
CA GLN A 137 17.61 -2.27 6.91
C GLN A 137 18.26 -0.89 7.06
N THR A 138 18.09 -0.02 6.07
CA THR A 138 18.58 1.37 6.12
C THR A 138 17.87 2.16 7.23
N ILE A 139 16.54 2.06 7.32
CA ILE A 139 15.75 2.71 8.37
C ILE A 139 16.21 2.21 9.76
N ALA A 140 16.47 0.91 9.90
CA ALA A 140 16.97 0.32 11.13
C ALA A 140 18.34 0.86 11.53
N SER A 141 19.27 0.98 10.58
CA SER A 141 20.63 1.50 10.85
C SER A 141 20.63 2.99 11.22
N GLN A 142 19.62 3.75 10.80
CA GLN A 142 19.43 5.16 11.16
C GLN A 142 18.76 5.37 12.52
N GLY A 143 18.20 4.31 13.10
CA GLY A 143 17.64 4.31 14.45
C GLY A 143 16.28 4.98 14.60
N LYS A 144 15.61 5.41 13.51
CA LYS A 144 14.25 5.97 13.56
C LYS A 144 13.51 5.79 12.21
N GLY A 145 12.27 5.32 12.25
CA GLY A 145 11.42 5.31 11.06
C GLY A 145 10.09 4.58 11.19
N SER A 146 9.32 4.59 10.11
CA SER A 146 8.01 3.95 10.05
C SER A 146 7.80 3.21 8.73
N ILE A 147 7.31 1.99 8.81
CA ILE A 147 6.93 1.16 7.67
C ILE A 147 5.40 1.00 7.69
N VAL A 148 4.76 1.30 6.57
CA VAL A 148 3.31 1.16 6.40
C VAL A 148 3.02 0.22 5.24
N ASN A 149 2.39 -0.91 5.53
CA ASN A 149 1.97 -1.88 4.53
C ASN A 149 0.53 -1.61 4.10
N ILE A 150 0.24 -1.67 2.80
CA ILE A 150 -1.14 -1.60 2.31
C ILE A 150 -1.69 -3.02 2.21
N SER A 151 -2.49 -3.37 3.21
CA SER A 151 -3.28 -4.59 3.28
C SER A 151 -4.59 -4.46 2.47
N SER A 152 -5.65 -5.06 2.91
CA SER A 152 -7.00 -4.95 2.34
C SER A 152 -8.01 -5.52 3.31
N MET A 153 -9.27 -5.05 3.25
CA MET A 153 -10.38 -5.72 3.94
C MET A 153 -10.54 -7.19 3.47
N ALA A 154 -10.01 -7.57 2.30
CA ALA A 154 -9.98 -8.96 1.83
C ALA A 154 -9.10 -9.89 2.69
N SER A 155 -8.27 -9.35 3.59
CA SER A 155 -7.55 -10.13 4.60
C SER A 155 -8.45 -10.59 5.76
N GLN A 156 -9.55 -9.87 6.02
CA GLN A 156 -10.43 -10.04 7.17
C GLN A 156 -11.82 -10.57 6.79
N ARG A 157 -12.25 -10.34 5.57
CA ARG A 157 -13.54 -10.78 5.02
C ARG A 157 -13.33 -11.55 3.73
N VAL A 158 -14.13 -12.59 3.53
CA VAL A 158 -14.10 -13.37 2.30
C VAL A 158 -14.64 -12.52 1.15
N ILE A 159 -13.77 -12.21 0.20
CA ILE A 159 -14.13 -11.61 -1.08
C ILE A 159 -14.07 -12.70 -2.14
N THR A 160 -15.23 -13.06 -2.66
CA THR A 160 -15.33 -14.09 -3.71
C THR A 160 -14.50 -13.75 -4.94
N LYS A 161 -14.05 -14.76 -5.67
CA LYS A 161 -13.30 -14.70 -6.94
C LYS A 161 -11.81 -14.36 -6.83
N VAL A 162 -11.31 -13.85 -5.69
CA VAL A 162 -9.94 -13.31 -5.56
C VAL A 162 -9.14 -14.03 -4.48
N LEU A 163 -9.10 -15.38 -4.53
CA LEU A 163 -8.46 -16.21 -3.51
C LEU A 163 -7.00 -15.84 -3.27
N GLY A 164 -6.17 -15.80 -4.32
CA GLY A 164 -4.73 -15.51 -4.20
C GLY A 164 -4.45 -14.13 -3.59
N TYR A 165 -5.25 -13.15 -3.96
CA TYR A 165 -5.17 -11.81 -3.38
C TYR A 165 -5.55 -11.79 -1.89
N SER A 166 -6.66 -12.44 -1.52
CA SER A 166 -7.10 -12.53 -0.11
C SER A 166 -6.06 -13.24 0.76
N MET A 167 -5.50 -14.37 0.27
CA MET A 167 -4.41 -15.07 0.96
C MET A 167 -3.19 -14.18 1.15
N ALA A 168 -2.74 -13.49 0.10
CA ALA A 168 -1.59 -12.59 0.18
C ALA A 168 -1.82 -11.45 1.18
N LYS A 169 -3.01 -10.85 1.19
CA LYS A 169 -3.32 -9.75 2.12
C LYS A 169 -3.46 -10.24 3.56
N SER A 170 -3.99 -11.45 3.81
CA SER A 170 -3.96 -12.09 5.13
C SER A 170 -2.53 -12.36 5.61
N ALA A 171 -1.67 -12.80 4.69
CA ALA A 171 -0.25 -13.01 5.00
C ALA A 171 0.48 -11.69 5.31
N ILE A 172 0.12 -10.56 4.64
CA ILE A 172 0.66 -9.23 4.96
C ILE A 172 0.25 -8.78 6.36
N ASP A 173 -0.99 -9.02 6.79
CA ASP A 173 -1.44 -8.72 8.16
C ASP A 173 -0.65 -9.53 9.20
N CYS A 174 -0.44 -10.81 8.94
CA CYS A 174 0.39 -11.68 9.78
C CYS A 174 1.83 -11.18 9.81
N TYR A 175 2.44 -10.90 8.65
CA TYR A 175 3.79 -10.38 8.51
C TYR A 175 3.97 -9.05 9.27
N THR A 176 3.02 -8.13 9.12
CA THR A 176 3.04 -6.83 9.81
C THR A 176 3.12 -7.00 11.32
N LYS A 177 2.27 -7.84 11.89
CA LYS A 177 2.22 -8.10 13.33
C LYS A 177 3.48 -8.78 13.84
N TRP A 178 3.90 -9.85 13.16
CA TRP A 178 5.08 -10.62 13.55
C TRP A 178 6.36 -9.78 13.47
N PHE A 179 6.52 -9.07 12.35
CA PHE A 179 7.73 -8.28 12.11
C PHE A 179 7.81 -7.05 13.02
N ALA A 180 6.66 -6.42 13.35
CA ALA A 180 6.60 -5.33 14.33
C ALA A 180 7.11 -5.75 15.71
N VAL A 181 6.75 -6.95 16.17
CA VAL A 181 7.26 -7.51 17.45
C VAL A 181 8.77 -7.70 17.40
N GLU A 182 9.30 -8.27 16.34
CA GLU A 182 10.74 -8.49 16.19
C GLU A 182 11.52 -7.18 16.05
N LEU A 183 10.95 -6.18 15.36
CA LEU A 183 11.54 -4.83 15.32
C LEU A 183 11.60 -4.23 16.72
N GLY A 184 10.52 -4.29 17.49
CA GLY A 184 10.48 -3.78 18.86
C GLY A 184 11.48 -4.46 19.79
N LYS A 185 11.66 -5.78 19.67
CA LYS A 185 12.64 -6.53 20.45
C LYS A 185 14.10 -6.19 20.11
N ARG A 186 14.40 -5.88 18.85
CA ARG A 186 15.76 -5.68 18.34
C ARG A 186 16.19 -4.22 18.36
N TYR A 187 15.26 -3.30 18.10
CA TYR A 187 15.53 -1.87 17.87
C TYR A 187 14.76 -0.95 18.83
N GLY A 188 14.03 -1.52 19.81
CA GLY A 188 13.21 -0.73 20.75
C GLY A 188 12.03 -0.05 20.04
N ASP A 189 11.73 1.18 20.43
CA ASP A 189 10.64 2.00 19.87
C ASP A 189 11.04 2.83 18.63
N SER A 190 12.28 2.65 18.17
CA SER A 190 12.85 3.43 17.06
C SER A 190 12.16 3.16 15.72
N ILE A 191 11.72 1.92 15.49
CA ILE A 191 11.11 1.52 14.22
C ILE A 191 9.75 0.91 14.47
N ARG A 192 8.77 1.40 13.74
CA ARG A 192 7.41 0.89 13.80
C ARG A 192 7.00 0.30 12.45
N MET A 193 6.19 -0.76 12.49
CA MET A 193 5.56 -1.33 11.31
C MET A 193 4.07 -1.49 11.57
N ASN A 194 3.25 -0.94 10.69
CA ASN A 194 1.79 -1.01 10.74
C ASN A 194 1.21 -1.28 9.35
N ALA A 195 -0.08 -1.56 9.27
CA ALA A 195 -0.77 -1.69 8.01
C ALA A 195 -2.03 -0.82 7.96
N ILE A 196 -2.40 -0.42 6.76
CA ILE A 196 -3.73 0.10 6.43
C ILE A 196 -4.44 -0.97 5.63
N ALA A 197 -5.69 -1.28 5.99
CA ALA A 197 -6.57 -2.18 5.25
C ALA A 197 -7.68 -1.36 4.58
N PRO A 198 -7.50 -0.96 3.31
CA PRO A 198 -8.53 -0.28 2.57
C PRO A 198 -9.75 -1.17 2.35
N GLY A 199 -10.93 -0.57 2.40
CA GLY A 199 -12.16 -1.15 1.92
C GLY A 199 -12.20 -1.21 0.40
N LEU A 200 -13.35 -0.90 -0.16
CA LEU A 200 -13.54 -0.90 -1.60
C LEU A 200 -13.41 0.53 -2.16
N PHE A 201 -12.33 0.73 -2.87
CA PHE A 201 -11.99 1.96 -3.62
C PHE A 201 -12.02 1.64 -5.11
N LEU A 202 -12.55 2.54 -5.93
CA LEU A 202 -12.52 2.36 -7.37
C LEU A 202 -11.09 2.57 -7.89
N THR A 203 -10.52 1.52 -8.46
CA THR A 203 -9.20 1.51 -9.10
C THR A 203 -9.30 0.94 -10.51
N ASP A 204 -8.27 1.11 -11.33
CA ASP A 204 -8.27 0.53 -12.68
C ASP A 204 -8.42 -0.99 -12.66
N GLN A 205 -7.93 -1.65 -11.61
CA GLN A 205 -8.01 -3.11 -11.45
C GLN A 205 -9.43 -3.64 -11.21
N ASN A 206 -10.30 -2.85 -10.59
CA ASN A 206 -11.64 -3.30 -10.21
C ASN A 206 -12.78 -2.52 -10.88
N ARG A 207 -12.46 -1.45 -11.60
CA ARG A 207 -13.45 -0.58 -12.25
C ARG A 207 -14.41 -1.38 -13.14
N THR A 208 -13.89 -2.21 -14.02
CA THR A 208 -14.70 -3.04 -14.94
C THR A 208 -15.53 -4.11 -14.23
N LEU A 209 -15.16 -4.52 -13.03
CA LEU A 209 -15.93 -5.46 -12.21
C LEU A 209 -17.05 -4.78 -11.44
N LEU A 210 -16.91 -3.48 -11.16
CA LEU A 210 -17.80 -2.74 -10.25
C LEU A 210 -18.65 -1.69 -10.98
N THR A 211 -18.21 -1.22 -12.17
CA THR A 211 -18.90 -0.21 -12.96
C THR A 211 -19.07 -0.67 -14.41
N ASN A 212 -20.20 -0.31 -15.01
CA ASN A 212 -20.48 -0.45 -16.45
C ASN A 212 -19.82 0.68 -17.25
N GLY A 213 -19.67 0.51 -18.57
CA GLY A 213 -19.09 1.52 -19.47
C GLY A 213 -19.85 2.87 -19.49
N ASN A 214 -21.12 2.88 -19.09
CA ASN A 214 -21.94 4.09 -18.96
C ASN A 214 -21.86 4.74 -17.56
N GLY A 215 -20.98 4.27 -16.69
CA GLY A 215 -20.78 4.80 -15.33
C GLY A 215 -21.76 4.28 -14.27
N THR A 216 -22.78 3.47 -14.64
CA THR A 216 -23.66 2.82 -13.66
C THR A 216 -22.93 1.67 -12.95
N MET A 217 -23.41 1.30 -11.75
CA MET A 217 -22.84 0.17 -11.03
C MET A 217 -23.26 -1.16 -11.63
N THR A 218 -22.35 -2.12 -11.65
CA THR A 218 -22.69 -3.52 -11.91
C THR A 218 -23.50 -4.08 -10.73
N GLU A 219 -24.12 -5.25 -10.88
CA GLU A 219 -24.77 -5.96 -9.77
C GLU A 219 -23.79 -6.14 -8.59
N ARG A 220 -22.54 -6.52 -8.89
CA ARG A 220 -21.48 -6.65 -7.87
C ARG A 220 -21.15 -5.30 -7.22
N GLY A 221 -21.09 -4.22 -7.98
CA GLY A 221 -20.89 -2.87 -7.46
C GLY A 221 -21.99 -2.46 -6.49
N ASN A 222 -23.25 -2.71 -6.84
CA ASN A 222 -24.40 -2.46 -5.98
C ASN A 222 -24.38 -3.31 -4.69
N LEU A 223 -24.01 -4.59 -4.79
CA LEU A 223 -23.87 -5.45 -3.61
C LEU A 223 -22.77 -4.95 -2.66
N VAL A 224 -21.66 -4.47 -3.20
CA VAL A 224 -20.58 -3.86 -2.41
C VAL A 224 -21.08 -2.64 -1.67
N ILE A 225 -21.74 -1.71 -2.37
CA ILE A 225 -22.28 -0.48 -1.76
C ILE A 225 -23.30 -0.83 -0.67
N LYS A 226 -24.22 -1.75 -0.95
CA LYS A 226 -25.24 -2.21 0.01
C LYS A 226 -24.63 -2.78 1.30
N ASN A 227 -23.48 -3.47 1.19
CA ASN A 227 -22.77 -4.06 2.33
C ASN A 227 -21.73 -3.12 2.96
N THR A 228 -21.62 -1.88 2.50
CA THR A 228 -20.81 -0.84 3.12
C THR A 228 -21.73 0.11 3.88
N PRO A 229 -21.66 0.21 5.23
CA PRO A 229 -22.52 1.11 6.01
C PRO A 229 -22.53 2.57 5.53
N PHE A 230 -21.39 3.08 5.02
CA PHE A 230 -21.33 4.42 4.41
C PHE A 230 -21.99 4.50 3.03
N ASN A 231 -22.51 3.39 2.50
CA ASN A 231 -23.29 3.30 1.26
C ASN A 231 -22.63 3.94 0.03
N ARG A 232 -21.31 3.85 -0.05
CA ARG A 232 -20.48 4.32 -1.17
C ARG A 232 -19.11 3.66 -1.21
N PHE A 233 -18.40 3.81 -2.32
CA PHE A 233 -16.97 3.53 -2.38
C PHE A 233 -16.16 4.59 -1.65
N GLY A 234 -14.98 4.21 -1.15
CA GLY A 234 -14.00 5.14 -0.62
C GLY A 234 -13.32 5.96 -1.72
N GLN A 235 -12.90 7.17 -1.38
CA GLN A 235 -12.04 8.01 -2.21
C GLN A 235 -10.58 7.83 -1.75
N PRO A 236 -9.59 7.75 -2.67
CA PRO A 236 -8.18 7.53 -2.31
C PRO A 236 -7.65 8.49 -1.23
N GLU A 237 -8.14 9.73 -1.22
CA GLU A 237 -7.78 10.78 -0.27
C GLU A 237 -8.19 10.44 1.17
N GLU A 238 -9.20 9.59 1.36
CA GLU A 238 -9.66 9.17 2.69
C GLU A 238 -8.68 8.21 3.41
N LEU A 239 -7.71 7.66 2.68
CA LEU A 239 -6.60 6.88 3.25
C LEU A 239 -5.49 7.76 3.84
N ILE A 240 -5.41 9.04 3.43
CA ILE A 240 -4.28 9.92 3.74
C ILE A 240 -4.18 10.22 5.23
N GLY A 241 -5.32 10.37 5.92
CA GLY A 241 -5.34 10.61 7.37
C GLY A 241 -4.63 9.49 8.14
N ALA A 242 -4.98 8.24 7.85
CA ALA A 242 -4.35 7.07 8.47
C ALA A 242 -2.87 6.94 8.06
N LEU A 243 -2.54 7.20 6.79
CA LEU A 243 -1.17 7.12 6.27
C LEU A 243 -0.26 8.13 6.98
N VAL A 244 -0.66 9.40 7.03
CA VAL A 244 0.11 10.47 7.67
C VAL A 244 0.26 10.20 9.17
N TRP A 245 -0.82 9.77 9.84
CA TRP A 245 -0.76 9.38 11.25
C TRP A 245 0.29 8.30 11.50
N LEU A 246 0.27 7.21 10.73
CA LEU A 246 1.19 6.09 10.91
C LEU A 246 2.64 6.44 10.54
N LEU A 247 2.88 7.39 9.63
CA LEU A 247 4.21 7.86 9.26
C LEU A 247 4.76 8.95 10.17
N SER A 248 3.90 9.61 10.95
CA SER A 248 4.24 10.71 11.83
C SER A 248 4.57 10.27 13.27
N ASP A 249 5.02 11.22 14.07
CA ASP A 249 5.32 11.00 15.48
C ASP A 249 4.04 10.89 16.34
N ALA A 250 2.86 11.22 15.79
CA ALA A 250 1.56 11.02 16.45
C ALA A 250 1.23 9.54 16.72
N SER A 251 1.94 8.60 16.13
CA SER A 251 1.76 7.16 16.31
C SER A 251 2.99 6.47 16.93
N GLN A 252 3.80 7.17 17.73
CA GLN A 252 5.04 6.61 18.34
C GLN A 252 4.81 5.34 19.15
N PHE A 253 3.67 5.21 19.82
CA PHE A 253 3.34 4.02 20.61
C PHE A 253 2.41 3.05 19.88
N VAL A 254 2.38 3.11 18.52
CA VAL A 254 1.54 2.27 17.65
C VAL A 254 2.42 1.44 16.74
N THR A 255 2.46 0.12 16.96
CA THR A 255 3.16 -0.83 16.09
C THR A 255 2.38 -2.14 16.00
N GLY A 256 2.44 -2.84 14.87
CA GLY A 256 1.74 -4.10 14.61
C GLY A 256 0.24 -3.97 14.39
N THR A 257 -0.32 -2.75 14.29
CA THR A 257 -1.76 -2.57 14.04
C THR A 257 -2.10 -2.69 12.56
N VAL A 258 -3.34 -3.11 12.29
CA VAL A 258 -3.99 -3.04 10.97
C VAL A 258 -5.17 -2.09 11.09
N VAL A 259 -5.07 -0.94 10.47
CA VAL A 259 -6.09 0.13 10.52
C VAL A 259 -7.05 -0.05 9.35
N ASN A 260 -8.30 -0.37 9.64
CA ASN A 260 -9.34 -0.46 8.62
C ASN A 260 -9.81 0.94 8.22
N VAL A 261 -9.81 1.21 6.90
CA VAL A 261 -10.37 2.42 6.30
C VAL A 261 -11.33 1.94 5.21
N ASP A 262 -12.55 1.58 5.58
CA ASP A 262 -13.43 0.74 4.77
C ASP A 262 -14.92 1.11 4.83
N GLY A 263 -15.27 2.25 5.45
CA GLY A 263 -16.66 2.68 5.59
C GLY A 263 -17.55 1.73 6.41
N GLY A 264 -16.90 0.89 7.25
CA GLY A 264 -17.59 -0.09 8.10
C GLY A 264 -17.82 -1.46 7.44
N PHE A 265 -17.31 -1.69 6.22
CA PHE A 265 -17.55 -2.94 5.48
C PHE A 265 -17.09 -4.18 6.24
N SER A 266 -15.92 -4.16 6.87
CA SER A 266 -15.35 -5.34 7.54
C SER A 266 -16.11 -5.77 8.79
N ILE A 267 -16.85 -4.87 9.44
CA ILE A 267 -17.56 -5.14 10.69
C ILE A 267 -19.07 -5.32 10.52
N PHE A 268 -19.62 -5.00 9.34
CA PHE A 268 -21.06 -5.07 9.08
C PHE A 268 -21.51 -6.52 8.81
N SER A 269 -22.51 -6.98 9.55
CA SER A 269 -23.07 -8.33 9.42
C SER A 269 -24.14 -8.47 8.32
N GLY A 270 -24.57 -7.35 7.72
CA GLY A 270 -25.62 -7.33 6.70
C GLY A 270 -27.03 -7.02 7.25
N VAL A 271 -27.17 -6.79 8.56
CA VAL A 271 -28.41 -6.48 9.28
C VAL A 271 -28.21 -5.30 10.24
#